data_8bffd628654eb987c7295808512f4d64
#
_entry.id   8bffd628654eb987c7295808512f4d64
#
_cell.length_a   1.000
_cell.length_b   1.000
_cell.length_c   1.000
_cell.angle_alpha   90.00
_cell.angle_beta   90.00
_cell.angle_gamma   90.00
#
_symmetry.space_group_name_H-M   'P 1'
#
loop_
_entity.id
_entity.type
_entity.pdbx_description
1 polymer ?
#
loop_
_entity_poly.entity_id
_entity_poly.type
_entity_poly.pdbx_seq_one_letter_code
_entity_poly.pdbx_strand_id
1 'polypeptide(L)'
;EFWVNVKDNWEVFSSQDENFTLRDKIILSDTKEEFELKVNSSLLIEQSAYYQDEVFGNAGPLPPQAGAQTTYTVIWQVKNLYNDAENVTVRATLPQEVSLTGKIFPNNAPLTLDSASREIVWKVGDVGSGTGAFDPVASIAFQVALLPVASQWGSAAQIMGEAKVQGSDVFSEQTIAGLDSPLTTNLPDDPLAQGKGI
;
A
#
# COMPACT_ATOMS: atom_id res chain seq x y z
N GLU A 1 2.71 -36.00 -16.67
CA GLU A 1 2.77 -34.66 -16.06
C GLU A 1 2.66 -33.63 -17.18
N PHE A 2 1.78 -32.64 -17.03
CA PHE A 2 1.63 -31.54 -17.99
C PHE A 2 1.54 -30.20 -17.24
N TRP A 3 1.91 -29.12 -17.91
CA TRP A 3 1.93 -27.78 -17.35
C TRP A 3 1.04 -26.88 -18.18
N VAL A 4 0.24 -26.05 -17.52
CA VAL A 4 -0.59 -25.02 -18.15
C VAL A 4 -0.12 -23.66 -17.65
N ASN A 5 0.20 -22.77 -18.58
CA ASN A 5 0.51 -21.38 -18.23
C ASN A 5 -0.75 -20.53 -18.38
N VAL A 6 -1.12 -19.83 -17.33
CA VAL A 6 -2.16 -18.81 -17.35
C VAL A 6 -1.53 -17.50 -17.81
N LYS A 7 -2.26 -16.70 -18.59
CA LYS A 7 -1.78 -15.37 -18.99
C LYS A 7 -1.59 -14.47 -17.77
N ASP A 8 -0.48 -13.74 -17.72
CA ASP A 8 -0.13 -12.87 -16.61
C ASP A 8 -0.97 -11.57 -16.57
N ASN A 9 -1.61 -11.21 -17.70
CA ASN A 9 -2.42 -9.99 -17.81
C ASN A 9 -3.89 -10.34 -18.06
N TRP A 10 -4.72 -10.03 -17.07
CA TRP A 10 -6.16 -10.05 -17.15
C TRP A 10 -6.64 -8.61 -17.30
N GLU A 11 -7.28 -8.29 -18.41
CA GLU A 11 -7.91 -7.00 -18.57
C GLU A 11 -9.28 -7.03 -17.87
N VAL A 12 -9.44 -6.18 -16.85
CA VAL A 12 -10.74 -5.94 -16.22
C VAL A 12 -11.43 -4.83 -17.01
N PHE A 13 -12.54 -5.14 -17.64
CA PHE A 13 -13.26 -4.21 -18.52
C PHE A 13 -14.38 -3.46 -17.81
N SER A 14 -14.90 -3.99 -16.71
CA SER A 14 -15.97 -3.37 -15.92
C SER A 14 -15.92 -3.81 -14.46
N SER A 15 -16.61 -3.08 -13.58
CA SER A 15 -16.80 -3.45 -12.16
C SER A 15 -17.62 -4.73 -11.95
N GLN A 16 -18.18 -5.31 -13.03
CA GLN A 16 -18.92 -6.58 -12.97
C GLN A 16 -18.04 -7.78 -13.33
N ASP A 17 -16.79 -7.55 -13.74
CA ASP A 17 -15.82 -8.60 -14.06
C ASP A 17 -15.13 -9.08 -12.78
N GLU A 18 -15.82 -9.90 -12.02
CA GLU A 18 -15.39 -10.41 -10.72
C GLU A 18 -15.55 -11.93 -10.59
N ASN A 19 -14.97 -12.53 -9.55
CA ASN A 19 -15.13 -13.94 -9.19
C ASN A 19 -14.75 -14.92 -10.31
N PHE A 20 -13.60 -14.66 -10.94
CA PHE A 20 -13.11 -15.47 -12.04
C PHE A 20 -12.76 -16.90 -11.62
N THR A 21 -13.23 -17.85 -12.44
CA THR A 21 -12.96 -19.27 -12.26
C THR A 21 -12.36 -19.85 -13.53
N LEU A 22 -11.21 -20.49 -13.39
CA LEU A 22 -10.62 -21.28 -14.45
C LEU A 22 -11.18 -22.71 -14.40
N ARG A 23 -11.73 -23.19 -15.52
CA ARG A 23 -12.24 -24.53 -15.65
C ARG A 23 -11.43 -25.28 -16.70
N ASP A 24 -10.89 -26.40 -16.32
CA ASP A 24 -10.18 -27.27 -17.23
C ASP A 24 -10.73 -28.70 -17.14
N LYS A 25 -10.62 -29.42 -18.25
CA LYS A 25 -11.14 -30.76 -18.39
C LYS A 25 -10.08 -31.68 -18.96
N ILE A 26 -9.68 -32.66 -18.16
CA ILE A 26 -8.75 -33.68 -18.58
C ILE A 26 -9.53 -34.95 -18.98
N ILE A 27 -9.27 -35.43 -20.19
CA ILE A 27 -9.83 -36.69 -20.69
C ILE A 27 -8.69 -37.65 -20.90
N LEU A 28 -8.68 -38.73 -20.12
CA LEU A 28 -7.69 -39.82 -20.23
C LEU A 28 -8.48 -41.11 -20.50
N SER A 29 -8.43 -41.58 -21.74
CA SER A 29 -9.22 -42.75 -22.18
C SER A 29 -10.70 -42.58 -21.85
N ASP A 30 -11.22 -43.38 -20.93
CA ASP A 30 -12.62 -43.39 -20.52
C ASP A 30 -12.88 -42.56 -19.23
N THR A 31 -11.82 -42.01 -18.65
CA THR A 31 -11.92 -41.17 -17.45
C THR A 31 -11.94 -39.69 -17.83
N LYS A 32 -12.93 -38.99 -17.31
CA LYS A 32 -13.12 -37.55 -17.51
C LYS A 32 -13.09 -36.87 -16.15
N GLU A 33 -12.08 -36.03 -15.95
CA GLU A 33 -11.93 -35.21 -14.75
C GLU A 33 -12.12 -33.74 -15.10
N GLU A 34 -12.90 -33.02 -14.30
CA GLU A 34 -13.09 -31.58 -14.40
C GLU A 34 -12.45 -30.91 -13.18
N PHE A 35 -11.65 -29.88 -13.45
CA PHE A 35 -10.96 -29.10 -12.44
C PHE A 35 -11.44 -27.66 -12.48
N GLU A 36 -11.67 -27.10 -11.32
CA GLU A 36 -12.06 -25.71 -11.15
C GLU A 36 -11.08 -25.02 -10.22
N LEU A 37 -10.52 -23.88 -10.65
CA LEU A 37 -9.61 -23.06 -9.87
C LEU A 37 -10.17 -21.64 -9.79
N LYS A 38 -10.40 -21.16 -8.58
CA LYS A 38 -10.78 -19.78 -8.31
C LYS A 38 -9.57 -18.88 -8.43
N VAL A 39 -9.72 -17.73 -9.09
CA VAL A 39 -8.65 -16.74 -9.25
C VAL A 39 -8.71 -15.76 -8.09
N ASN A 40 -7.57 -15.52 -7.43
CA ASN A 40 -7.46 -14.54 -6.35
C ASN A 40 -7.57 -13.11 -6.88
N SER A 41 -8.07 -12.20 -6.05
CA SER A 41 -7.97 -10.78 -6.31
C SER A 41 -6.52 -10.28 -6.29
N SER A 42 -6.30 -9.15 -6.93
CA SER A 42 -5.05 -8.38 -6.84
C SER A 42 -5.23 -7.23 -5.87
N LEU A 43 -4.70 -7.39 -4.67
CA LEU A 43 -4.70 -6.36 -3.62
C LEU A 43 -3.38 -5.60 -3.68
N LEU A 44 -3.45 -4.29 -3.91
CA LEU A 44 -2.29 -3.43 -4.13
C LEU A 44 -2.24 -2.32 -3.08
N ILE A 45 -1.04 -1.92 -2.70
CA ILE A 45 -0.76 -0.73 -1.90
C ILE A 45 0.17 0.19 -2.67
N GLU A 46 -0.14 1.48 -2.67
CA GLU A 46 0.73 2.54 -3.14
C GLU A 46 0.97 3.51 -1.99
N GLN A 47 2.24 3.81 -1.68
CA GLN A 47 2.61 4.82 -0.70
C GLN A 47 3.42 5.93 -1.34
N SER A 48 3.13 7.16 -0.97
CA SER A 48 3.81 8.35 -1.45
C SER A 48 4.07 9.34 -0.31
N ALA A 49 5.08 10.19 -0.45
CA ALA A 49 5.43 11.21 0.53
C ALA A 49 5.62 12.57 -0.13
N TYR A 50 5.10 13.62 0.53
CA TYR A 50 5.12 14.98 0.04
C TYR A 50 5.62 15.94 1.12
N TYR A 51 6.50 16.87 0.73
CA TYR A 51 6.83 18.05 1.51
C TYR A 51 5.88 19.20 1.16
N GLN A 52 5.54 19.36 -0.13
CA GLN A 52 4.57 20.32 -0.61
C GLN A 52 3.17 19.71 -0.49
N ASP A 53 2.45 20.11 0.55
CA ASP A 53 1.09 19.62 0.83
C ASP A 53 0.23 20.75 1.43
N GLU A 54 -0.96 20.94 0.84
CA GLU A 54 -1.91 21.96 1.26
C GLU A 54 -2.82 21.50 2.40
N VAL A 55 -2.92 20.19 2.66
CA VAL A 55 -3.84 19.62 3.65
C VAL A 55 -3.33 19.83 5.07
N PHE A 56 -2.07 19.46 5.34
CA PHE A 56 -1.49 19.56 6.69
C PHE A 56 -0.54 20.74 6.86
N GLY A 57 0.04 21.25 5.76
CA GLY A 57 1.05 22.30 5.78
C GLY A 57 2.35 21.80 6.42
N ASN A 58 3.23 21.18 5.63
CA ASN A 58 4.52 20.72 6.12
C ASN A 58 5.49 21.88 6.35
N ALA A 59 6.44 21.69 7.24
CA ALA A 59 7.40 22.70 7.65
C ALA A 59 8.75 22.06 8.00
N GLY A 60 9.78 22.92 8.10
CA GLY A 60 11.14 22.52 8.42
C GLY A 60 12.10 22.73 7.24
N PRO A 61 13.41 22.52 7.46
CA PRO A 61 14.40 22.71 6.40
C PRO A 61 14.26 21.66 5.30
N LEU A 62 14.45 22.09 4.06
CA LEU A 62 14.56 21.23 2.87
C LEU A 62 15.80 21.66 2.08
N PRO A 63 16.86 20.82 2.00
CA PRO A 63 16.98 19.47 2.56
C PRO A 63 16.90 19.44 4.09
N PRO A 64 16.51 18.28 4.68
CA PRO A 64 16.45 18.11 6.12
C PRO A 64 17.81 18.32 6.78
N GLN A 65 17.84 18.95 7.96
CA GLN A 65 19.07 19.25 8.68
C GLN A 65 19.13 18.50 10.01
N ALA A 66 20.31 17.99 10.35
CA ALA A 66 20.52 17.31 11.63
C ALA A 66 20.13 18.20 12.81
N GLY A 67 19.31 17.67 13.71
CA GLY A 67 18.80 18.38 14.87
C GLY A 67 17.64 19.36 14.61
N ALA A 68 17.19 19.50 13.35
CA ALA A 68 16.02 20.27 12.97
C ALA A 68 14.93 19.37 12.43
N GLN A 69 13.70 19.56 12.94
CA GLN A 69 12.55 18.76 12.53
C GLN A 69 12.03 19.20 11.16
N THR A 70 11.77 18.24 10.29
CA THR A 70 11.06 18.43 9.01
C THR A 70 9.83 17.53 8.97
N THR A 71 8.68 18.05 8.56
CA THR A 71 7.45 17.27 8.46
C THR A 71 7.14 16.90 7.00
N TYR A 72 6.49 15.76 6.82
CA TYR A 72 6.07 15.22 5.54
C TYR A 72 4.66 14.64 5.64
N THR A 73 3.89 14.76 4.58
CA THR A 73 2.61 14.07 4.43
C THR A 73 2.86 12.73 3.75
N VAL A 74 2.45 11.65 4.39
CA VAL A 74 2.43 10.31 3.80
C VAL A 74 1.01 9.99 3.38
N ILE A 75 0.85 9.46 2.17
CA ILE A 75 -0.42 8.99 1.63
C ILE A 75 -0.32 7.50 1.35
N TRP A 76 -1.28 6.74 1.85
CA TRP A 76 -1.48 5.35 1.51
C TRP A 76 -2.76 5.18 0.71
N GLN A 77 -2.67 4.43 -0.39
CA GLN A 77 -3.79 4.11 -1.26
C GLN A 77 -3.87 2.60 -1.49
N VAL A 78 -5.04 2.02 -1.21
CA VAL A 78 -5.29 0.59 -1.40
C VAL A 78 -6.21 0.40 -2.59
N LYS A 79 -5.81 -0.48 -3.51
CA LYS A 79 -6.60 -0.88 -4.69
C LYS A 79 -6.89 -2.37 -4.61
N ASN A 80 -8.05 -2.77 -5.11
CA ASN A 80 -8.48 -4.16 -5.14
C ASN A 80 -9.24 -4.43 -6.45
N LEU A 81 -8.86 -5.45 -7.22
CA LEU A 81 -9.30 -5.55 -8.62
C LEU A 81 -10.45 -6.51 -8.85
N TYR A 82 -10.32 -7.79 -8.48
CA TYR A 82 -11.18 -8.84 -9.06
C TYR A 82 -12.27 -9.39 -8.15
N ASN A 83 -12.02 -9.51 -6.86
CA ASN A 83 -12.97 -10.06 -5.89
C ASN A 83 -13.03 -9.15 -4.68
N ASP A 84 -14.10 -9.19 -3.92
CA ASP A 84 -14.17 -8.49 -2.63
C ASP A 84 -13.09 -9.01 -1.68
N ALA A 85 -12.50 -8.11 -0.92
CA ALA A 85 -11.51 -8.41 0.09
C ALA A 85 -11.99 -7.94 1.48
N GLU A 86 -11.88 -8.80 2.47
CA GLU A 86 -12.26 -8.52 3.86
C GLU A 86 -11.05 -8.37 4.77
N ASN A 87 -11.25 -7.64 5.90
CA ASN A 87 -10.26 -7.46 6.94
C ASN A 87 -8.93 -6.90 6.43
N VAL A 88 -8.99 -6.02 5.43
CA VAL A 88 -7.81 -5.42 4.82
C VAL A 88 -7.11 -4.51 5.81
N THR A 89 -5.80 -4.71 5.96
CA THR A 89 -4.92 -3.90 6.80
C THR A 89 -3.66 -3.51 6.05
N VAL A 90 -3.18 -2.29 6.28
CA VAL A 90 -1.87 -1.82 5.81
C VAL A 90 -0.95 -1.66 7.01
N ARG A 91 0.29 -2.11 6.88
CA ARG A 91 1.32 -2.03 7.91
C ARG A 91 2.63 -1.52 7.34
N ALA A 92 3.32 -0.68 8.11
CA ALA A 92 4.70 -0.28 7.83
C ALA A 92 5.41 0.08 9.13
N THR A 93 6.74 0.03 9.13
CA THR A 93 7.56 0.41 10.29
C THR A 93 8.03 1.85 10.16
N LEU A 94 7.88 2.64 11.23
CA LEU A 94 8.49 3.96 11.33
C LEU A 94 9.98 3.86 11.72
N PRO A 95 10.90 4.52 10.99
CA PRO A 95 12.28 4.70 11.45
C PRO A 95 12.36 5.37 12.83
N GLN A 96 13.46 5.17 13.56
CA GLN A 96 13.60 5.71 14.93
C GLN A 96 13.54 7.24 14.99
N GLU A 97 14.05 7.88 13.96
CA GLU A 97 14.09 9.35 13.81
C GLU A 97 12.77 9.96 13.33
N VAL A 98 11.76 9.13 13.06
CA VAL A 98 10.47 9.57 12.55
C VAL A 98 9.38 9.36 13.59
N SER A 99 8.47 10.31 13.76
CA SER A 99 7.31 10.23 14.65
C SER A 99 6.04 10.66 13.94
N LEU A 100 4.87 10.13 14.38
CA LEU A 100 3.58 10.67 13.97
C LEU A 100 3.33 12.02 14.65
N THR A 101 2.81 13.00 13.90
CA THR A 101 2.41 14.29 14.48
C THR A 101 0.99 14.28 15.06
N GLY A 102 0.21 13.25 14.72
CA GLY A 102 -1.19 13.13 15.09
C GLY A 102 -2.17 13.74 14.06
N LYS A 103 -1.68 14.42 13.02
CA LYS A 103 -2.54 14.87 11.91
C LYS A 103 -2.85 13.71 10.99
N ILE A 104 -4.14 13.45 10.74
CA ILE A 104 -4.65 12.34 9.93
C ILE A 104 -5.85 12.84 9.13
N PHE A 105 -5.98 12.39 7.90
CA PHE A 105 -7.13 12.65 7.05
C PHE A 105 -7.58 11.34 6.35
N PRO A 106 -8.87 10.96 6.42
CA PRO A 106 -9.90 11.60 7.26
C PRO A 106 -9.61 11.45 8.76
N ASN A 107 -10.07 12.42 9.56
CA ASN A 107 -9.73 12.54 10.99
C ASN A 107 -10.11 11.32 11.85
N ASN A 108 -11.03 10.49 11.38
CA ASN A 108 -11.50 9.30 12.07
C ASN A 108 -10.91 8.00 11.50
N ALA A 109 -9.92 8.09 10.60
CA ALA A 109 -9.30 6.91 10.03
C ALA A 109 -8.64 6.05 11.13
N PRO A 110 -8.84 4.73 11.12
CA PRO A 110 -8.35 3.84 12.16
C PRO A 110 -6.86 3.51 11.96
N LEU A 111 -6.01 4.54 12.16
CA LEU A 111 -4.56 4.43 12.15
C LEU A 111 -4.05 4.32 13.58
N THR A 112 -3.22 3.33 13.85
CA THR A 112 -2.60 3.09 15.15
C THR A 112 -1.09 2.91 15.02
N LEU A 113 -0.35 3.29 16.07
CA LEU A 113 1.08 3.06 16.20
C LEU A 113 1.35 2.19 17.41
N ASP A 114 1.99 1.04 17.21
CA ASP A 114 2.61 0.29 18.30
C ASP A 114 3.99 0.90 18.60
N SER A 115 4.11 1.50 19.78
CA SER A 115 5.36 2.18 20.17
C SER A 115 6.52 1.22 20.46
N ALA A 116 6.25 -0.05 20.73
CA ALA A 116 7.29 -1.05 21.01
C ALA A 116 7.92 -1.57 19.72
N SER A 117 7.11 -1.96 18.75
CA SER A 117 7.57 -2.43 17.43
C SER A 117 7.79 -1.28 16.43
N ARG A 118 7.27 -0.08 16.73
CA ARG A 118 7.21 1.08 15.84
C ARG A 118 6.42 0.82 14.55
N GLU A 119 5.55 -0.18 14.59
CA GLU A 119 4.67 -0.51 13.47
C GLU A 119 3.44 0.40 13.47
N ILE A 120 3.17 1.02 12.32
CA ILE A 120 1.92 1.71 12.02
C ILE A 120 0.99 0.70 11.37
N VAL A 121 -0.26 0.69 11.80
CA VAL A 121 -1.32 -0.16 11.26
C VAL A 121 -2.52 0.70 10.90
N TRP A 122 -2.90 0.67 9.64
CA TRP A 122 -4.16 1.20 9.15
C TRP A 122 -5.13 0.04 8.90
N LYS A 123 -6.26 0.04 9.60
CA LYS A 123 -7.34 -0.91 9.37
C LYS A 123 -8.26 -0.36 8.30
N VAL A 124 -8.07 -0.80 7.05
CA VAL A 124 -8.88 -0.35 5.91
C VAL A 124 -10.33 -0.86 6.06
N GLY A 125 -10.48 -2.10 6.51
CA GLY A 125 -11.75 -2.82 6.56
C GLY A 125 -12.00 -3.63 5.30
N ASP A 126 -13.25 -3.66 4.84
CA ASP A 126 -13.63 -4.39 3.63
C ASP A 126 -13.42 -3.50 2.41
N VAL A 127 -12.88 -4.06 1.35
CA VAL A 127 -12.53 -3.35 0.11
C VAL A 127 -13.15 -4.11 -1.07
N GLY A 128 -14.13 -3.48 -1.71
CA GLY A 128 -14.84 -4.07 -2.85
C GLY A 128 -13.96 -4.29 -4.07
N SER A 129 -14.38 -5.21 -4.93
CA SER A 129 -13.81 -5.40 -6.26
C SER A 129 -13.88 -4.09 -7.07
N GLY A 130 -12.89 -3.83 -7.93
CA GLY A 130 -12.83 -2.60 -8.74
C GLY A 130 -12.37 -1.34 -8.00
N THR A 131 -12.13 -1.40 -6.68
CA THR A 131 -11.61 -0.26 -5.90
C THR A 131 -10.29 0.24 -6.45
N GLY A 132 -10.23 1.54 -6.79
CA GLY A 132 -9.06 2.18 -7.40
C GLY A 132 -8.92 1.96 -8.92
N ALA A 133 -9.86 1.22 -9.54
CA ALA A 133 -9.97 1.07 -10.99
C ALA A 133 -11.27 1.68 -11.52
N PHE A 134 -12.41 1.30 -10.97
CA PHE A 134 -13.73 1.78 -11.34
C PHE A 134 -14.38 2.60 -10.20
N ASP A 135 -14.11 2.21 -8.97
CA ASP A 135 -14.56 2.87 -7.75
C ASP A 135 -13.45 3.72 -7.11
N PRO A 136 -13.80 4.70 -6.27
CA PRO A 136 -12.81 5.53 -5.58
C PRO A 136 -11.81 4.69 -4.79
N VAL A 137 -10.54 5.06 -4.88
CA VAL A 137 -9.47 4.39 -4.12
C VAL A 137 -9.67 4.58 -2.61
N ALA A 138 -9.47 3.51 -1.84
CA ALA A 138 -9.40 3.62 -0.39
C ALA A 138 -8.09 4.31 0.01
N SER A 139 -8.15 5.48 0.65
CA SER A 139 -6.96 6.27 0.95
C SER A 139 -6.97 6.89 2.34
N ILE A 140 -5.77 7.08 2.88
CA ILE A 140 -5.49 7.81 4.11
C ILE A 140 -4.27 8.71 3.90
N ALA A 141 -4.32 9.92 4.44
CA ALA A 141 -3.16 10.79 4.57
C ALA A 141 -2.82 11.00 6.04
N PHE A 142 -1.54 11.00 6.40
CA PHE A 142 -1.09 11.32 7.75
C PHE A 142 0.26 12.02 7.73
N GLN A 143 0.50 12.85 8.73
CA GLN A 143 1.73 13.62 8.81
C GLN A 143 2.74 12.95 9.73
N VAL A 144 3.98 12.85 9.25
CA VAL A 144 5.13 12.39 10.01
C VAL A 144 6.14 13.52 10.19
N ALA A 145 6.94 13.44 11.25
CA ALA A 145 8.02 14.36 11.55
C ALA A 145 9.34 13.58 11.62
N LEU A 146 10.29 13.96 10.77
CA LEU A 146 11.67 13.46 10.77
C LEU A 146 12.56 14.41 11.56
N LEU A 147 13.36 13.88 12.48
CA LEU A 147 14.44 14.57 13.17
C LEU A 147 15.79 13.90 12.83
N PRO A 148 16.47 14.33 11.75
CA PRO A 148 17.68 13.65 11.30
C PRO A 148 18.82 13.74 12.31
N VAL A 149 19.64 12.70 12.35
CA VAL A 149 20.89 12.67 13.13
C VAL A 149 22.11 12.96 12.23
N ALA A 150 23.21 13.41 12.83
CA ALA A 150 24.40 13.82 12.07
C ALA A 150 25.00 12.71 11.20
N SER A 151 24.81 11.44 11.56
CA SER A 151 25.30 10.29 10.79
C SER A 151 24.56 10.07 9.46
N GLN A 152 23.41 10.72 9.26
CA GLN A 152 22.60 10.63 8.03
C GLN A 152 22.99 11.69 6.99
N TRP A 153 23.94 12.55 7.30
CA TRP A 153 24.37 13.63 6.40
C TRP A 153 24.87 13.11 5.06
N GLY A 154 24.41 13.71 3.97
CA GLY A 154 24.76 13.31 2.60
C GLY A 154 24.05 12.05 2.11
N SER A 155 23.01 11.59 2.82
CA SER A 155 22.21 10.42 2.44
C SER A 155 20.72 10.73 2.53
N ALA A 156 19.92 10.16 1.65
CA ALA A 156 18.48 10.23 1.78
C ALA A 156 18.03 9.46 3.03
N ALA A 157 17.37 10.17 3.96
CA ALA A 157 16.84 9.55 5.16
C ALA A 157 15.55 8.79 4.86
N GLN A 158 15.34 7.65 5.50
CA GLN A 158 14.09 6.90 5.39
C GLN A 158 12.99 7.61 6.19
N ILE A 159 11.82 7.83 5.55
CA ILE A 159 10.62 8.43 6.16
C ILE A 159 9.68 7.33 6.65
N MET A 160 9.53 6.26 5.86
CA MET A 160 8.65 5.13 6.14
C MET A 160 9.29 3.84 5.65
N GLY A 161 9.08 2.73 6.33
CA GLY A 161 9.46 1.41 5.86
C GLY A 161 8.62 0.93 4.69
N GLU A 162 8.91 -0.28 4.20
CA GLU A 162 8.08 -0.97 3.22
C GLU A 162 6.64 -1.07 3.74
N ALA A 163 5.66 -0.67 2.91
CA ALA A 163 4.25 -0.83 3.22
C ALA A 163 3.77 -2.20 2.74
N LYS A 164 3.06 -2.92 3.61
CA LYS A 164 2.44 -4.19 3.31
C LYS A 164 0.94 -4.10 3.50
N VAL A 165 0.17 -4.38 2.44
CA VAL A 165 -1.26 -4.60 2.53
C VAL A 165 -1.54 -6.10 2.60
N GLN A 166 -2.53 -6.50 3.41
CA GLN A 166 -2.99 -7.88 3.53
C GLN A 166 -4.48 -7.91 3.83
N GLY A 167 -5.19 -8.88 3.25
CA GLY A 167 -6.61 -9.14 3.48
C GLY A 167 -6.98 -10.57 3.12
N SER A 168 -8.25 -10.91 3.24
CA SER A 168 -8.83 -12.19 2.82
C SER A 168 -9.71 -11.98 1.61
N ASP A 169 -9.44 -12.70 0.54
CA ASP A 169 -10.28 -12.75 -0.65
C ASP A 169 -11.56 -13.51 -0.34
N VAL A 170 -12.72 -12.88 -0.52
CA VAL A 170 -14.03 -13.48 -0.17
C VAL A 170 -14.38 -14.64 -1.09
N PHE A 171 -14.03 -14.55 -2.36
CA PHE A 171 -14.38 -15.58 -3.34
C PHE A 171 -13.49 -16.82 -3.24
N SER A 172 -12.17 -16.62 -3.22
CA SER A 172 -11.21 -17.73 -3.17
C SER A 172 -10.93 -18.24 -1.76
N GLU A 173 -11.30 -17.47 -0.72
CA GLU A 173 -11.03 -17.75 0.70
C GLU A 173 -9.53 -17.81 1.02
N GLN A 174 -8.71 -17.17 0.17
CA GLN A 174 -7.26 -17.12 0.33
C GLN A 174 -6.81 -15.78 0.92
N THR A 175 -5.68 -15.81 1.63
CA THR A 175 -5.00 -14.58 2.02
C THR A 175 -4.33 -13.96 0.81
N ILE A 176 -4.61 -12.68 0.57
CA ILE A 176 -4.00 -11.87 -0.48
C ILE A 176 -3.17 -10.75 0.13
N ALA A 177 -2.07 -10.39 -0.52
CA ALA A 177 -1.16 -9.37 -0.01
C ALA A 177 -0.45 -8.63 -1.15
N GLY A 178 -0.05 -7.39 -0.88
CA GLY A 178 0.78 -6.57 -1.74
C GLY A 178 1.83 -5.80 -0.93
N LEU A 179 2.85 -5.30 -1.61
CA LEU A 179 3.96 -4.55 -1.02
C LEU A 179 4.24 -3.30 -1.83
N ASP A 180 4.74 -2.26 -1.16
CA ASP A 180 5.31 -1.09 -1.80
C ASP A 180 6.59 -0.64 -1.11
N SER A 181 7.50 -0.07 -1.90
CA SER A 181 8.87 0.27 -1.50
C SER A 181 8.93 1.32 -0.38
N PRO A 182 9.98 1.30 0.48
CA PRO A 182 10.16 2.31 1.51
C PRO A 182 10.20 3.74 0.96
N LEU A 183 9.67 4.69 1.72
CA LEU A 183 9.73 6.13 1.42
C LEU A 183 11.00 6.74 2.00
N THR A 184 11.61 7.63 1.22
CA THR A 184 12.79 8.39 1.63
C THR A 184 12.61 9.88 1.36
N THR A 185 13.52 10.71 1.89
CA THR A 185 13.55 12.15 1.67
C THR A 185 13.85 12.55 0.21
N ASN A 186 14.09 11.59 -0.69
CA ASN A 186 14.17 11.85 -2.13
C ASN A 186 12.85 12.31 -2.75
N LEU A 187 11.71 11.94 -2.14
CA LEU A 187 10.36 12.38 -2.50
C LEU A 187 10.09 12.30 -4.02
N PRO A 188 10.14 11.12 -4.64
CA PRO A 188 9.99 11.00 -6.10
C PRO A 188 8.63 11.50 -6.59
N ASP A 189 7.60 11.46 -5.74
CA ASP A 189 6.23 11.83 -6.06
C ASP A 189 5.93 13.33 -5.82
N ASP A 190 6.86 14.09 -5.22
CA ASP A 190 6.72 15.53 -4.98
C ASP A 190 7.48 16.34 -6.04
N PRO A 191 6.80 16.92 -7.06
CA PRO A 191 7.47 17.61 -8.17
C PRO A 191 8.33 18.82 -7.75
N LEU A 192 8.03 19.42 -6.59
CA LEU A 192 8.73 20.62 -6.10
C LEU A 192 9.86 20.29 -5.12
N ALA A 193 9.79 19.14 -4.45
CA ALA A 193 10.76 18.72 -3.43
C ALA A 193 11.63 17.54 -3.87
N GLN A 194 11.34 16.90 -5.01
CA GLN A 194 12.08 15.77 -5.54
C GLN A 194 13.59 16.02 -5.58
N GLY A 195 14.37 15.11 -5.02
CA GLY A 195 15.83 15.17 -5.01
C GLY A 195 16.44 16.24 -4.09
N LYS A 196 15.62 16.98 -3.34
CA LYS A 196 16.10 18.01 -2.39
C LYS A 196 16.28 17.48 -0.96
N GLY A 197 16.09 16.20 -0.75
CA GLY A 197 16.11 15.58 0.58
C GLY A 197 17.44 14.94 0.98
N ILE A 198 18.56 15.35 0.37
CA ILE A 198 19.91 14.81 0.62
C ILE A 198 20.77 15.84 1.35
#